data_33d53fbc209d3739d81c98c781e5a0b3
#
_entry.id   33d53fbc209d3739d81c98c781e5a0b3
#
_cell.length_a   1.000
_cell.length_b   1.000
_cell.length_c   1.000
_cell.angle_alpha   90.00
_cell.angle_beta   90.00
_cell.angle_gamma   90.00
#
_symmetry.space_group_name_H-M   'P 1'
#
loop_
_entity.id
_entity.type
_entity.pdbx_description
1 polymer ?
#
loop_
_entity_poly.entity_id
_entity_poly.type
_entity_poly.pdbx_seq_one_letter_code
_entity_poly.pdbx_strand_id
1 'polypeptide(L)'
;MPGVNRKEQRRLEAKAREEKAAKLKPLKAEFAAIEIDIAKLEAEKATLTQQLADPGFFQDAGDAPKAMKRFSEIETILTIRYSKWGDLSDRLEKADTT
;
A
#
# COMPACT_ATOMS: atom_id res chain seq x y z
N MET A 1 11.01 30.78 39.23
CA MET A 1 11.60 29.51 39.37
C MET A 1 11.88 28.89 38.06
N PRO A 2 13.01 28.50 37.88
CA PRO A 2 13.31 27.72 36.70
C PRO A 2 12.68 26.36 36.88
N GLY A 3 11.43 26.26 36.63
CA GLY A 3 10.73 25.02 36.82
C GLY A 3 11.14 23.94 35.86
N VAL A 4 11.85 24.30 34.81
CA VAL A 4 12.08 23.31 33.74
C VAL A 4 13.56 22.98 33.65
N ASN A 5 13.86 21.76 34.02
CA ASN A 5 15.16 21.17 33.71
C ASN A 5 15.22 20.86 32.19
N ARG A 6 16.02 21.63 31.47
CA ARG A 6 16.14 21.49 30.01
C ARG A 6 16.59 20.09 29.60
N LYS A 7 17.44 19.46 30.40
CA LYS A 7 17.93 18.11 30.14
C LYS A 7 16.80 17.10 30.23
N GLU A 8 15.94 17.23 31.24
CA GLU A 8 14.78 16.37 31.42
C GLU A 8 13.76 16.59 30.32
N GLN A 9 13.51 17.86 29.96
CA GLN A 9 12.58 18.21 28.88
C GLN A 9 13.04 17.60 27.55
N ARG A 10 14.32 17.72 27.22
CA ARG A 10 14.89 17.10 26.01
C ARG A 10 14.74 15.59 26.01
N ARG A 11 14.94 14.96 27.18
CA ARG A 11 14.76 13.51 27.33
C ARG A 11 13.32 13.10 27.07
N LEU A 12 12.36 13.84 27.61
CA LEU A 12 10.94 13.57 27.43
C LEU A 12 10.51 13.77 25.97
N GLU A 13 11.02 14.82 25.32
CA GLU A 13 10.75 15.08 23.91
C GLU A 13 11.32 13.97 23.02
N ALA A 14 12.56 13.53 23.31
CA ALA A 14 13.20 12.45 22.57
C ALA A 14 12.42 11.14 22.74
N LYS A 15 11.96 10.85 23.95
CA LYS A 15 11.14 9.67 24.25
C LYS A 15 9.82 9.71 23.49
N ALA A 16 9.17 10.87 23.47
CA ALA A 16 7.92 11.06 22.73
C ALA A 16 8.10 10.83 21.25
N ARG A 17 9.19 11.32 20.67
CA ARG A 17 9.53 11.08 19.24
C ARG A 17 9.78 9.60 18.96
N GLU A 18 10.50 8.92 19.85
CA GLU A 18 10.76 7.49 19.71
C GLU A 18 9.49 6.66 19.77
N GLU A 19 8.59 7.00 20.70
CA GLU A 19 7.31 6.33 20.83
C GLU A 19 6.43 6.53 19.59
N LYS A 20 6.41 7.76 19.06
CA LYS A 20 5.69 8.09 17.84
C LYS A 20 6.25 7.30 16.65
N ALA A 21 7.57 7.28 16.50
CA ALA A 21 8.25 6.54 15.44
C ALA A 21 7.96 5.04 15.54
N ALA A 22 7.96 4.49 16.76
CA ALA A 22 7.65 3.08 16.99
C ALA A 22 6.22 2.73 16.59
N LYS A 23 5.26 3.62 16.82
CA LYS A 23 3.87 3.43 16.42
C LYS A 23 3.68 3.53 14.91
N LEU A 24 4.44 4.43 14.26
CA LEU A 24 4.36 4.65 12.82
C LEU A 24 5.04 3.54 12.02
N LYS A 25 6.06 2.91 12.58
CA LYS A 25 6.86 1.90 11.86
C LYS A 25 6.02 0.77 11.24
N PRO A 26 5.13 0.10 11.99
CA PRO A 26 4.30 -0.95 11.40
C PRO A 26 3.33 -0.43 10.35
N LEU A 27 2.78 0.77 10.52
CA LEU A 27 1.88 1.38 9.53
C LEU A 27 2.62 1.69 8.24
N LYS A 28 3.84 2.23 8.34
CA LYS A 28 4.68 2.51 7.17
C LYS A 28 5.08 1.23 6.44
N ALA A 29 5.38 0.17 7.18
CA ALA A 29 5.71 -1.13 6.60
C ALA A 29 4.52 -1.73 5.85
N GLU A 30 3.32 -1.70 6.44
CA GLU A 30 2.09 -2.17 5.79
C GLU A 30 1.79 -1.34 4.53
N PHE A 31 1.93 -0.03 4.63
CA PHE A 31 1.68 0.87 3.50
C PHE A 31 2.63 0.56 2.34
N ALA A 32 3.92 0.41 2.62
CA ALA A 32 4.91 0.07 1.60
C ALA A 32 4.60 -1.29 0.96
N ALA A 33 4.20 -2.28 1.75
CA ALA A 33 3.87 -3.62 1.24
C ALA A 33 2.64 -3.57 0.32
N ILE A 34 1.62 -2.79 0.68
CA ILE A 34 0.42 -2.61 -0.14
C ILE A 34 0.77 -1.91 -1.45
N GLU A 35 1.63 -0.89 -1.43
CA GLU A 35 2.05 -0.20 -2.65
C GLU A 35 2.79 -1.12 -3.61
N ILE A 36 3.65 -1.99 -3.08
CA ILE A 36 4.37 -2.99 -3.90
C ILE A 36 3.38 -3.97 -4.52
N ASP A 37 2.42 -4.44 -3.73
CA ASP A 37 1.40 -5.38 -4.17
C ASP A 37 0.54 -4.79 -5.30
N ILE A 38 0.08 -3.55 -5.11
CA ILE A 38 -0.69 -2.81 -6.11
C ILE A 38 0.11 -2.67 -7.40
N ALA A 39 1.39 -2.29 -7.31
CA ALA A 39 2.25 -2.11 -8.47
C ALA A 39 2.40 -3.41 -9.27
N LYS A 40 2.57 -4.55 -8.58
CA LYS A 40 2.66 -5.86 -9.22
C LYS A 40 1.36 -6.24 -9.91
N LEU A 41 0.24 -6.03 -9.26
CA LEU A 41 -1.08 -6.32 -9.82
C LEU A 41 -1.41 -5.43 -11.01
N GLU A 42 -1.06 -4.15 -10.95
CA GLU A 42 -1.25 -3.22 -12.06
C GLU A 42 -0.39 -3.62 -13.27
N ALA A 43 0.84 -4.06 -13.03
CA ALA A 43 1.74 -4.52 -14.09
C ALA A 43 1.19 -5.79 -14.76
N GLU A 44 0.68 -6.74 -13.99
CA GLU A 44 0.05 -7.95 -14.51
C GLU A 44 -1.21 -7.61 -15.32
N LYS A 45 -2.02 -6.69 -14.79
CA LYS A 45 -3.23 -6.21 -15.48
C LYS A 45 -2.89 -5.58 -16.82
N ALA A 46 -1.84 -4.77 -16.89
CA ALA A 46 -1.40 -4.14 -18.13
C ALA A 46 -0.98 -5.19 -19.17
N THR A 47 -0.24 -6.23 -18.74
CA THR A 47 0.16 -7.34 -19.62
C THR A 47 -1.07 -8.08 -20.15
N LEU A 48 -2.03 -8.39 -19.28
CA LEU A 48 -3.26 -9.07 -19.68
C LEU A 48 -4.09 -8.21 -20.63
N THR A 49 -4.14 -6.91 -20.39
CA THR A 49 -4.85 -5.96 -21.27
C THR A 49 -4.28 -6.02 -22.70
N GLN A 50 -2.95 -6.06 -22.83
CA GLN A 50 -2.29 -6.15 -24.13
C GLN A 50 -2.60 -7.49 -24.80
N GLN A 51 -2.54 -8.59 -24.06
CA GLN A 51 -2.85 -9.92 -24.60
C GLN A 51 -4.30 -10.01 -25.07
N LEU A 52 -5.23 -9.49 -24.28
CA LEU A 52 -6.65 -9.52 -24.61
C LEU A 52 -7.01 -8.59 -25.78
N ALA A 53 -6.18 -7.60 -26.07
CA ALA A 53 -6.34 -6.70 -27.22
C ALA A 53 -5.79 -7.32 -28.53
N ASP A 54 -5.03 -8.40 -28.46
CA ASP A 54 -4.45 -9.07 -29.61
C ASP A 54 -5.41 -10.11 -30.17
N PRO A 55 -5.94 -9.96 -31.40
CA PRO A 55 -6.85 -10.94 -31.98
C PRO A 55 -6.23 -12.34 -32.11
N GLY A 56 -4.92 -12.43 -32.31
CA GLY A 56 -4.22 -13.71 -32.40
C GLY A 56 -4.23 -14.51 -31.11
N PHE A 57 -4.33 -13.84 -29.98
CA PHE A 57 -4.39 -14.47 -28.66
C PHE A 57 -5.65 -15.33 -28.49
N PHE A 58 -6.77 -14.91 -29.08
CA PHE A 58 -8.04 -15.64 -29.00
C PHE A 58 -8.10 -16.88 -29.85
N GLN A 59 -7.11 -17.10 -30.74
CA GLN A 59 -7.05 -18.31 -31.54
C GLN A 59 -6.62 -19.52 -30.73
N ASP A 60 -5.95 -19.27 -29.57
CA ASP A 60 -5.59 -20.31 -28.62
C ASP A 60 -6.71 -20.45 -27.60
N ALA A 61 -7.54 -21.48 -27.76
CA ALA A 61 -8.78 -21.65 -27.01
C ALA A 61 -8.59 -21.84 -25.50
N GLY A 62 -7.37 -22.18 -25.05
CA GLY A 62 -7.11 -22.40 -23.62
C GLY A 62 -6.66 -21.16 -22.88
N ASP A 63 -5.95 -20.26 -23.53
CA ASP A 63 -5.27 -19.14 -22.89
C ASP A 63 -6.17 -17.91 -22.69
N ALA A 64 -7.02 -17.60 -23.68
CA ALA A 64 -7.89 -16.43 -23.59
C ALA A 64 -8.88 -16.51 -22.42
N PRO A 65 -9.60 -17.61 -22.17
CA PRO A 65 -10.48 -17.71 -21.01
C PRO A 65 -9.75 -17.60 -19.68
N LYS A 66 -8.55 -18.17 -19.57
CA LYS A 66 -7.72 -18.06 -18.36
C LYS A 66 -7.29 -16.63 -18.12
N ALA A 67 -6.86 -15.93 -19.16
CA ALA A 67 -6.46 -14.53 -19.08
C ALA A 67 -7.63 -13.63 -18.67
N MET A 68 -8.81 -13.86 -19.23
CA MET A 68 -10.03 -13.11 -18.86
C MET A 68 -10.41 -13.34 -17.41
N LYS A 69 -10.33 -14.57 -16.93
CA LYS A 69 -10.59 -14.91 -15.55
C LYS A 69 -9.60 -14.23 -14.63
N ARG A 70 -8.31 -14.29 -14.95
CA ARG A 70 -7.26 -13.64 -14.14
C ARG A 70 -7.42 -12.13 -14.13
N PHE A 71 -7.76 -11.52 -15.26
CA PHE A 71 -8.03 -10.09 -15.36
C PHE A 71 -9.14 -9.68 -14.38
N SER A 72 -10.24 -10.41 -14.38
CA SER A 72 -11.38 -10.15 -13.48
C SER A 72 -10.98 -10.31 -12.02
N GLU A 73 -10.21 -11.33 -11.69
CA GLU A 73 -9.69 -11.55 -10.33
C GLU A 73 -8.81 -10.38 -9.88
N ILE A 74 -7.93 -9.90 -10.76
CA ILE A 74 -7.06 -8.77 -10.45
C ILE A 74 -7.85 -7.50 -10.20
N GLU A 75 -8.89 -7.24 -10.99
CA GLU A 75 -9.75 -6.06 -10.76
C GLU A 75 -10.38 -6.10 -9.37
N THR A 76 -10.87 -7.27 -8.96
CA THR A 76 -11.45 -7.46 -7.63
C THR A 76 -10.41 -7.25 -6.53
N ILE A 77 -9.23 -7.85 -6.69
CA ILE A 77 -8.14 -7.74 -5.72
C ILE A 77 -7.67 -6.28 -5.61
N LEU A 78 -7.52 -5.60 -6.75
CA LEU A 78 -7.09 -4.19 -6.77
C LEU A 78 -8.08 -3.29 -6.05
N THR A 79 -9.38 -3.52 -6.21
CA THR A 79 -10.40 -2.75 -5.48
C THR A 79 -10.19 -2.86 -3.98
N ILE A 80 -9.93 -4.07 -3.49
CA ILE A 80 -9.68 -4.33 -2.07
C ILE A 80 -8.36 -3.68 -1.62
N ARG A 81 -7.29 -3.82 -2.42
CA ARG A 81 -5.97 -3.26 -2.10
C ARG A 81 -5.99 -1.74 -2.07
N TYR A 82 -6.65 -1.10 -3.03
CA TYR A 82 -6.78 0.36 -3.04
C TYR A 82 -7.58 0.88 -1.84
N SER A 83 -8.62 0.17 -1.43
CA SER A 83 -9.38 0.52 -0.23
C SER A 83 -8.49 0.49 1.00
N LYS A 84 -7.70 -0.57 1.16
CA LYS A 84 -6.76 -0.69 2.27
C LYS A 84 -5.65 0.35 2.20
N TRP A 85 -5.15 0.64 1.01
CA TRP A 85 -4.15 1.69 0.79
C TRP A 85 -4.68 3.05 1.27
N GLY A 86 -5.91 3.38 0.92
CA GLY A 86 -6.56 4.62 1.37
C GLY A 86 -6.69 4.70 2.89
N ASP A 87 -7.11 3.60 3.53
CA ASP A 87 -7.22 3.54 4.99
C ASP A 87 -5.87 3.73 5.67
N LEU A 88 -4.84 3.07 5.17
CA LEU A 88 -3.48 3.19 5.73
C LEU A 88 -2.92 4.60 5.53
N SER A 89 -3.17 5.19 4.36
CA SER A 89 -2.78 6.57 4.05
C SER A 89 -3.40 7.55 5.05
N ASP A 90 -4.70 7.39 5.33
CA ASP A 90 -5.42 8.22 6.30
C ASP A 90 -4.86 8.05 7.71
N ARG A 91 -4.58 6.83 8.11
CA ARG A 91 -4.00 6.53 9.43
C ARG A 91 -2.62 7.15 9.61
N LEU A 92 -1.80 7.05 8.55
CA LEU A 92 -0.46 7.64 8.56
C LEU A 92 -0.52 9.15 8.66
N GLU A 93 -1.42 9.78 7.90
CA GLU A 93 -1.62 11.23 7.92
C GLU A 93 -2.06 11.70 9.31
N LYS A 94 -3.04 11.03 9.90
CA LYS A 94 -3.53 11.36 11.25
C LYS A 94 -2.45 11.16 12.32
N ALA A 95 -1.70 10.08 12.22
CA ALA A 95 -0.63 9.79 13.18
C ALA A 95 0.52 10.79 13.06
N ASP A 96 0.79 11.29 11.87
CA ASP A 96 1.87 12.23 11.61
C ASP A 96 1.52 13.65 12.10
N THR A 97 0.23 14.01 12.11
CA THR A 97 -0.23 15.33 12.53
C THR A 97 -0.48 15.44 14.04
N THR A 98 -0.46 14.36 14.75
CA THR A 98 -0.57 14.35 16.22
C THR A 98 0.82 14.27 16.88
#